data_fbb6502cdec5cd5b6c3cfa41b1c1ed3f
#
_entry.id   fbb6502cdec5cd5b6c3cfa41b1c1ed3f
#
_cell.length_a   1.000
_cell.length_b   1.000
_cell.length_c   1.000
_cell.angle_alpha   90.00
_cell.angle_beta   90.00
_cell.angle_gamma   90.00
#
_symmetry.space_group_name_H-M   'P 1'
#
loop_
_entity.id
_entity.type
_entity.pdbx_description
1 polymer ?
#
loop_
_entity_poly.entity_id
_entity_poly.type
_entity_poly.pdbx_seq_one_letter_code
_entity_poly.pdbx_strand_id
1 'polypeptide(L)'
;GDVYKRQSLGRSLGQPGLHCALCLSYLGAERTMPNYNVMGMAKASLEASVRYLAGSLGPQGTRVNAVSAGPIRTLAASGIKNFRKMLAANEAQTPLRRNVTIEEVGNAGAFLCSELASGISGEILYVDGGFNTTAMGNIED
;
A
#
# COMPACT_ATOMS: atom_id res chain seq x y z
N GLY A 1 -20.45 12.71 8.16
CA GLY A 1 -19.45 13.58 7.52
C GLY A 1 -18.84 13.00 6.25
N ASP A 2 -18.72 11.66 6.12
CA ASP A 2 -17.93 11.06 5.02
C ASP A 2 -18.68 10.91 3.70
N VAL A 3 -19.99 10.91 3.71
CA VAL A 3 -20.82 10.82 2.49
C VAL A 3 -20.64 12.06 1.60
N TYR A 4 -20.43 13.21 2.18
CA TYR A 4 -20.23 14.47 1.42
C TYR A 4 -18.86 14.58 0.75
N LYS A 5 -17.81 14.01 1.31
CA LYS A 5 -16.48 13.97 0.68
C LYS A 5 -16.46 13.10 -0.58
N ARG A 6 -17.27 12.03 -0.62
CA ARG A 6 -17.40 11.17 -1.80
C ARG A 6 -17.98 11.88 -3.01
N GLN A 7 -18.98 12.75 -2.80
CA GLN A 7 -19.62 13.50 -3.90
C GLN A 7 -18.71 14.62 -4.45
N SER A 8 -17.83 15.19 -3.62
CA SER A 8 -16.94 16.25 -4.07
C SER A 8 -15.74 15.72 -4.87
N LEU A 9 -15.23 14.53 -4.54
CA LEU A 9 -14.11 13.91 -5.30
C LEU A 9 -14.56 13.52 -6.72
N GLY A 10 -15.77 12.98 -6.88
CA GLY A 10 -16.32 12.62 -8.20
C GLY A 10 -16.69 13.82 -9.06
N ARG A 11 -16.97 14.99 -8.46
CA ARG A 11 -17.33 16.21 -9.20
C ARG A 11 -16.14 17.06 -9.62
N SER A 12 -15.01 16.99 -8.91
CA SER A 12 -13.83 17.81 -9.23
C SER A 12 -13.00 17.25 -10.40
N LEU A 13 -13.23 16.02 -10.80
CA LEU A 13 -12.47 15.38 -11.88
C LEU A 13 -13.17 15.40 -13.25
N GLY A 14 -14.26 16.09 -13.41
CA GLY A 14 -14.97 16.62 -14.58
C GLY A 14 -14.82 15.97 -15.97
N GLN A 15 -14.40 14.71 -16.06
CA GLN A 15 -14.32 13.93 -17.29
C GLN A 15 -14.93 12.54 -17.06
N PRO A 16 -15.68 11.97 -18.00
CA PRO A 16 -16.02 10.55 -17.97
C PRO A 16 -14.74 9.76 -18.28
N GLY A 17 -13.93 9.56 -17.26
CA GLY A 17 -12.68 8.81 -17.33
C GLY A 17 -12.56 7.91 -16.13
N LEU A 18 -11.75 6.86 -16.24
CA LEU A 18 -11.46 5.93 -15.15
C LEU A 18 -10.94 6.67 -13.93
N HIS A 19 -11.80 6.88 -12.95
CA HIS A 19 -11.38 7.44 -11.68
C HIS A 19 -10.63 6.37 -10.89
N CYS A 20 -9.51 6.74 -10.27
CA CYS A 20 -8.72 5.86 -9.42
C CYS A 20 -8.55 6.50 -8.04
N ALA A 21 -8.86 5.72 -7.00
CA ALA A 21 -8.47 6.01 -5.63
C ALA A 21 -7.35 5.03 -5.23
N LEU A 22 -6.25 5.57 -4.71
CA LEU A 22 -5.08 4.80 -4.28
C LEU A 22 -4.79 5.08 -2.82
N CYS A 23 -4.57 4.00 -2.05
CA CYS A 23 -4.15 4.06 -0.66
C CYS A 23 -2.75 3.47 -0.47
N LEU A 24 -2.05 3.87 0.58
CA LEU A 24 -0.80 3.26 1.00
C LEU A 24 -1.02 2.42 2.25
N SER A 25 -0.71 1.14 2.15
CA SER A 25 -0.73 0.17 3.25
C SER A 25 0.67 -0.30 3.62
N TYR A 26 0.72 -1.25 4.54
CA TYR A 26 1.94 -1.89 5.00
C TYR A 26 1.63 -3.31 5.48
N LEU A 27 2.58 -4.22 5.35
CA LEU A 27 2.43 -5.64 5.72
C LEU A 27 1.91 -5.88 7.14
N GLY A 28 2.09 -4.90 8.03
CA GLY A 28 1.51 -4.92 9.37
C GLY A 28 -0.03 -4.98 9.44
N ALA A 29 -0.72 -4.81 8.30
CA ALA A 29 -2.16 -5.07 8.18
C ALA A 29 -2.50 -6.56 8.29
N GLU A 30 -1.59 -7.45 7.84
CA GLU A 30 -1.80 -8.90 7.77
C GLU A 30 -0.93 -9.70 8.74
N ARG A 31 0.28 -9.18 9.05
CA ARG A 31 1.26 -9.86 9.90
C ARG A 31 1.63 -9.00 11.09
N THR A 32 1.86 -9.65 12.22
CA THR A 32 2.33 -8.96 13.43
C THR A 32 3.73 -8.40 13.18
N MET A 33 3.85 -7.08 13.33
CA MET A 33 5.12 -6.38 13.24
C MET A 33 5.48 -5.81 14.62
N PRO A 34 6.73 -5.98 15.08
CA PRO A 34 7.16 -5.46 16.39
C PRO A 34 6.89 -3.95 16.51
N ASN A 35 6.27 -3.55 17.63
CA ASN A 35 5.93 -2.15 17.95
C ASN A 35 4.95 -1.45 16.98
N TYR A 36 4.32 -2.17 16.06
CA TYR A 36 3.36 -1.58 15.14
C TYR A 36 1.97 -1.42 15.76
N ASN A 37 1.57 -2.32 16.65
CA ASN A 37 0.39 -2.25 17.54
C ASN A 37 -0.90 -1.76 16.83
N VAL A 38 -1.47 -0.65 17.31
CA VAL A 38 -2.70 -0.04 16.79
C VAL A 38 -2.62 0.29 15.29
N MET A 39 -1.44 0.64 14.78
CA MET A 39 -1.25 0.91 13.36
C MET A 39 -1.51 -0.31 12.47
N GLY A 40 -1.23 -1.52 12.96
CA GLY A 40 -1.57 -2.75 12.26
C GLY A 40 -3.08 -2.89 12.07
N MET A 41 -3.86 -2.67 13.12
CA MET A 41 -5.33 -2.67 13.06
C MET A 41 -5.87 -1.58 12.13
N ALA A 42 -5.29 -0.38 12.19
CA ALA A 42 -5.67 0.72 11.31
C ALA A 42 -5.42 0.40 9.83
N LYS A 43 -4.27 -0.24 9.51
CA LYS A 43 -3.96 -0.68 8.15
C LYS A 43 -4.84 -1.85 7.70
N ALA A 44 -5.18 -2.78 8.57
CA ALA A 44 -6.14 -3.85 8.26
C ALA A 44 -7.53 -3.27 7.93
N SER A 45 -7.98 -2.28 8.70
CA SER A 45 -9.22 -1.56 8.43
C SER A 45 -9.16 -0.79 7.10
N LEU A 46 -8.03 -0.16 6.79
CA LEU A 46 -7.82 0.53 5.51
C LEU A 46 -7.92 -0.44 4.33
N GLU A 47 -7.29 -1.61 4.40
CA GLU A 47 -7.34 -2.62 3.34
C GLU A 47 -8.73 -3.22 3.18
N ALA A 48 -9.46 -3.43 4.27
CA ALA A 48 -10.87 -3.78 4.21
C ALA A 48 -11.68 -2.68 3.50
N SER A 49 -11.42 -1.41 3.82
CA SER A 49 -12.10 -0.26 3.18
C SER A 49 -11.84 -0.20 1.69
N VAL A 50 -10.64 -0.55 1.21
CA VAL A 50 -10.31 -0.62 -0.22
C VAL A 50 -11.27 -1.58 -0.94
N ARG A 51 -11.47 -2.78 -0.41
CA ARG A 51 -12.37 -3.80 -0.98
C ARG A 51 -13.83 -3.33 -1.00
N TYR A 52 -14.32 -2.80 0.11
CA TYR A 52 -15.70 -2.30 0.19
C TYR A 52 -15.95 -1.08 -0.71
N LEU A 53 -14.97 -0.17 -0.80
CA LEU A 53 -15.07 0.99 -1.68
C LEU A 53 -14.98 0.61 -3.15
N ALA A 54 -14.17 -0.39 -3.51
CA ALA A 54 -14.12 -0.93 -4.86
C ALA A 54 -15.50 -1.44 -5.30
N GLY A 55 -16.18 -2.20 -4.43
CA GLY A 55 -17.54 -2.66 -4.68
C GLY A 55 -18.57 -1.53 -4.77
N SER A 56 -18.48 -0.53 -3.90
CA SER A 56 -19.44 0.58 -3.83
C SER A 56 -19.28 1.60 -4.96
N LEU A 57 -18.04 1.84 -5.41
CA LEU A 57 -17.73 2.88 -6.41
C LEU A 57 -17.50 2.31 -7.81
N GLY A 58 -17.29 0.99 -7.92
CA GLY A 58 -17.12 0.31 -9.21
C GLY A 58 -18.22 0.56 -10.21
N PRO A 59 -19.52 0.48 -9.83
CA PRO A 59 -20.63 0.81 -10.75
C PRO A 59 -20.58 2.24 -11.30
N GLN A 60 -19.84 3.14 -10.66
CA GLN A 60 -19.64 4.53 -11.10
C GLN A 60 -18.33 4.71 -11.91
N GLY A 61 -17.65 3.61 -12.27
CA GLY A 61 -16.39 3.65 -13.01
C GLY A 61 -15.16 4.01 -12.17
N THR A 62 -15.25 3.99 -10.84
CA THR A 62 -14.12 4.30 -9.95
C THR A 62 -13.44 3.03 -9.47
N ARG A 63 -12.16 2.87 -9.76
CA ARG A 63 -11.31 1.81 -9.22
C ARG A 63 -10.69 2.24 -7.89
N VAL A 64 -10.59 1.31 -6.94
CA VAL A 64 -10.01 1.57 -5.63
C VAL A 64 -8.99 0.48 -5.32
N ASN A 65 -7.73 0.84 -5.15
CA ASN A 65 -6.65 -0.08 -4.88
C ASN A 65 -5.74 0.46 -3.78
N ALA A 66 -4.86 -0.39 -3.28
CA ALA A 66 -3.78 0.02 -2.39
C ALA A 66 -2.44 -0.53 -2.83
N VAL A 67 -1.36 0.16 -2.45
CA VAL A 67 0.00 -0.36 -2.48
C VAL A 67 0.41 -0.65 -1.05
N SER A 68 0.77 -1.90 -0.77
CA SER A 68 1.44 -2.31 0.47
C SER A 68 2.94 -2.23 0.24
N ALA A 69 3.54 -1.13 0.69
CA ALA A 69 4.95 -0.82 0.46
C ALA A 69 5.84 -1.46 1.51
N GLY A 70 7.03 -1.90 1.12
CA GLY A 70 8.12 -2.19 2.04
C GLY A 70 8.60 -0.92 2.78
N PRO A 71 9.51 -1.05 3.75
CA PRO A 71 10.02 0.10 4.47
C PRO A 71 10.82 1.00 3.52
N ILE A 72 10.38 2.26 3.40
CA ILE A 72 11.03 3.30 2.60
C ILE A 72 11.46 4.47 3.47
N ARG A 73 12.55 5.13 3.09
CA ARG A 73 13.05 6.32 3.79
C ARG A 73 12.16 7.53 3.45
N THR A 74 11.33 7.93 4.39
CA THR A 74 10.55 9.17 4.30
C THR A 74 10.90 10.09 5.47
N LEU A 75 10.53 11.36 5.39
CA LEU A 75 10.67 12.30 6.53
C LEU A 75 9.94 11.77 7.77
N ALA A 76 8.74 11.21 7.60
CA ALA A 76 7.99 10.59 8.70
C ALA A 76 8.72 9.39 9.32
N ALA A 77 9.39 8.59 8.50
CA ALA A 77 10.14 7.42 8.96
C ALA A 77 11.44 7.81 9.71
N SER A 78 11.99 8.99 9.48
CA SER A 78 13.22 9.47 10.16
C SER A 78 13.06 9.60 11.67
N GLY A 79 11.85 9.77 12.17
CA GLY A 79 11.52 9.81 13.61
C GLY A 79 11.36 8.45 14.29
N ILE A 80 11.38 7.34 13.52
CA ILE A 80 11.21 6.00 14.09
C ILE A 80 12.52 5.54 14.72
N LYS A 81 12.46 5.23 16.02
CA LYS A 81 13.61 4.68 16.75
C LYS A 81 14.06 3.35 16.10
N ASN A 82 15.37 3.21 15.88
CA ASN A 82 15.97 2.03 15.25
C ASN A 82 15.57 1.78 13.77
N PHE A 83 15.08 2.76 13.05
CA PHE A 83 14.66 2.62 11.65
C PHE A 83 15.78 2.04 10.75
N ARG A 84 17.04 2.44 10.97
CA ARG A 84 18.20 1.87 10.24
C ARG A 84 18.35 0.37 10.44
N LYS A 85 18.16 -0.12 11.69
CA LYS A 85 18.23 -1.57 11.99
C LYS A 85 17.08 -2.33 11.32
N MET A 86 15.89 -1.73 11.29
CA MET A 86 14.74 -2.30 10.61
C MET A 86 14.99 -2.41 9.09
N LEU A 87 15.56 -1.39 8.46
CA LEU A 87 15.92 -1.43 7.03
C LEU A 87 16.95 -2.52 6.74
N ALA A 88 17.99 -2.66 7.55
CA ALA A 88 19.02 -3.70 7.38
C ALA A 88 18.43 -5.11 7.55
N ALA A 89 17.57 -5.31 8.55
CA ALA A 89 16.90 -6.60 8.77
C ALA A 89 15.94 -6.94 7.60
N ASN A 90 15.20 -5.96 7.09
CA ASN A 90 14.33 -6.15 5.94
C ASN A 90 15.14 -6.52 4.69
N GLU A 91 16.23 -5.80 4.42
CA GLU A 91 17.13 -6.05 3.30
C GLU A 91 17.70 -7.48 3.34
N ALA A 92 18.14 -7.95 4.51
CA ALA A 92 18.66 -9.30 4.69
C ALA A 92 17.63 -10.41 4.41
N GLN A 93 16.35 -10.16 4.67
CA GLN A 93 15.27 -11.14 4.51
C GLN A 93 14.55 -11.05 3.17
N THR A 94 14.59 -9.89 2.52
CA THR A 94 13.88 -9.64 1.27
C THR A 94 14.47 -10.50 0.14
N PRO A 95 13.68 -11.20 -0.67
CA PRO A 95 14.14 -11.97 -1.82
C PRO A 95 15.06 -11.19 -2.77
N LEU A 96 14.74 -9.92 -3.03
CA LEU A 96 15.59 -9.04 -3.86
C LEU A 96 16.85 -8.55 -3.15
N ARG A 97 17.08 -8.90 -1.87
CA ARG A 97 18.26 -8.50 -1.06
C ARG A 97 18.51 -7.00 -1.03
N ARG A 98 17.46 -6.23 -1.12
CA ARG A 98 17.48 -4.77 -1.00
C ARG A 98 16.13 -4.23 -0.55
N ASN A 99 16.11 -3.06 0.01
CA ASN A 99 14.86 -2.32 0.23
C ASN A 99 14.36 -1.73 -1.08
N VAL A 100 13.05 -1.55 -1.17
CA VAL A 100 12.42 -0.83 -2.29
C VAL A 100 12.65 0.67 -2.17
N THR A 101 12.57 1.37 -3.28
CA THR A 101 12.71 2.83 -3.36
C THR A 101 11.35 3.52 -3.39
N ILE A 102 11.36 4.83 -3.14
CA ILE A 102 10.15 5.66 -3.26
C ILE A 102 9.64 5.65 -4.69
N GLU A 103 10.54 5.67 -5.67
CA GLU A 103 10.24 5.65 -7.10
C GLU A 103 9.56 4.34 -7.51
N GLU A 104 10.01 3.20 -6.99
CA GLU A 104 9.38 1.90 -7.27
C GLU A 104 7.95 1.85 -6.74
N VAL A 105 7.72 2.35 -5.53
CA VAL A 105 6.38 2.48 -4.96
C VAL A 105 5.52 3.46 -5.77
N GLY A 106 6.10 4.59 -6.18
CA GLY A 106 5.45 5.59 -7.02
C GLY A 106 5.07 5.04 -8.39
N ASN A 107 5.96 4.27 -9.03
CA ASN A 107 5.70 3.63 -10.33
C ASN A 107 4.55 2.61 -10.25
N ALA A 108 4.50 1.80 -9.19
CA ALA A 108 3.39 0.88 -8.96
C ALA A 108 2.07 1.62 -8.76
N GLY A 109 2.10 2.73 -8.01
CA GLY A 109 0.94 3.60 -7.84
C GLY A 109 0.47 4.23 -9.15
N ALA A 110 1.40 4.73 -9.96
CA ALA A 110 1.11 5.28 -11.28
C ALA A 110 0.51 4.22 -12.22
N PHE A 111 1.04 3.00 -12.21
CA PHE A 111 0.46 1.88 -12.94
C PHE A 111 -0.99 1.62 -12.51
N LEU A 112 -1.26 1.48 -11.22
CA LEU A 112 -2.61 1.23 -10.71
C LEU A 112 -3.59 2.36 -11.04
N CYS A 113 -3.11 3.60 -11.18
CA CYS A 113 -3.94 4.74 -11.57
C CYS A 113 -4.06 4.92 -13.08
N SER A 114 -3.31 4.18 -13.89
CA SER A 114 -3.36 4.28 -15.35
C SER A 114 -4.41 3.37 -15.99
N GLU A 115 -4.65 3.56 -17.29
CA GLU A 115 -5.49 2.69 -18.12
C GLU A 115 -4.95 1.26 -18.22
N LEU A 116 -3.64 1.06 -18.03
CA LEU A 116 -3.02 -0.27 -18.03
C LEU A 116 -3.56 -1.16 -16.92
N ALA A 117 -4.07 -0.56 -15.84
CA ALA A 117 -4.69 -1.25 -14.72
C ALA A 117 -6.23 -1.16 -14.73
N SER A 118 -6.85 -0.93 -15.89
CA SER A 118 -8.31 -0.73 -16.02
C SER A 118 -9.16 -1.88 -15.49
N GLY A 119 -8.63 -3.10 -15.48
CA GLY A 119 -9.28 -4.30 -14.93
C GLY A 119 -8.96 -4.57 -13.46
N ILE A 120 -8.21 -3.70 -12.76
CA ILE A 120 -7.75 -3.92 -11.38
C ILE A 120 -8.52 -3.00 -10.43
N SER A 121 -9.30 -3.58 -9.51
CA SER A 121 -10.00 -2.86 -8.44
C SER A 121 -10.18 -3.75 -7.21
N GLY A 122 -9.99 -3.20 -6.02
CA GLY A 122 -10.02 -3.93 -4.75
C GLY A 122 -8.70 -4.62 -4.40
N GLU A 123 -7.64 -4.37 -5.16
CA GLU A 123 -6.33 -5.02 -5.03
C GLU A 123 -5.46 -4.33 -3.97
N ILE A 124 -4.67 -5.14 -3.26
CA ILE A 124 -3.59 -4.70 -2.39
C ILE A 124 -2.28 -5.18 -3.01
N LEU A 125 -1.65 -4.32 -3.80
CA LEU A 125 -0.42 -4.66 -4.52
C LEU A 125 0.80 -4.51 -3.61
N TYR A 126 1.54 -5.59 -3.43
CA TYR A 126 2.79 -5.56 -2.66
C TYR A 126 3.95 -5.01 -3.49
N VAL A 127 4.61 -3.99 -2.93
CA VAL A 127 5.84 -3.41 -3.47
C VAL A 127 6.86 -3.39 -2.33
N ASP A 128 7.42 -4.55 -2.04
CA ASP A 128 8.25 -4.80 -0.86
C ASP A 128 9.48 -5.68 -1.14
N GLY A 129 9.81 -5.86 -2.41
CA GLY A 129 10.91 -6.73 -2.85
C GLY A 129 10.68 -8.22 -2.60
N GLY A 130 9.42 -8.62 -2.35
CA GLY A 130 9.01 -9.99 -2.07
C GLY A 130 9.03 -10.33 -0.57
N PHE A 131 9.27 -9.38 0.33
CA PHE A 131 9.33 -9.62 1.76
C PHE A 131 8.06 -10.30 2.30
N ASN A 132 6.88 -9.94 1.80
CA ASN A 132 5.61 -10.53 2.23
C ASN A 132 5.54 -12.05 2.02
N THR A 133 6.31 -12.61 1.08
CA THR A 133 6.30 -14.04 0.77
C THR A 133 7.25 -14.85 1.65
N THR A 134 8.12 -14.19 2.42
CA THR A 134 9.11 -14.86 3.26
C THR A 134 8.49 -15.30 4.58
N ALA A 135 8.82 -16.52 5.01
CA ALA A 135 8.37 -17.08 6.29
C ALA A 135 9.50 -17.09 7.33
N MET A 136 10.73 -17.21 6.91
CA MET A 136 11.89 -17.37 7.78
C MET A 136 13.08 -16.59 7.23
N GLY A 137 13.87 -15.96 8.10
CA GLY A 137 15.13 -15.34 7.71
C GLY A 137 16.16 -16.37 7.27
N ASN A 138 17.23 -15.93 6.62
CA ASN A 138 18.36 -16.80 6.34
C ASN A 138 18.91 -17.35 7.65
N ILE A 139 19.01 -18.66 7.71
CA ILE A 139 19.82 -19.35 8.72
C ILE A 139 21.24 -19.31 8.15
N GLU A 140 22.06 -18.39 8.65
CA GLU A 140 23.50 -18.44 8.35
C GLU A 140 24.08 -19.61 9.12
N ASP A 141 24.80 -20.48 8.40
CA ASP A 141 25.60 -21.58 8.98
C ASP A 141 26.81 -21.02 9.74
#